data_7f37c69d90a9e8ece01c84122d94d3e4
#
_entry.id   7f37c69d90a9e8ece01c84122d94d3e4
#
_cell.length_a   1.000
_cell.length_b   1.000
_cell.length_c   1.000
_cell.angle_alpha   90.00
_cell.angle_beta   90.00
_cell.angle_gamma   90.00
#
_symmetry.space_group_name_H-M   'P 1'
#
loop_
_entity.id
_entity.type
_entity.pdbx_description
1 polymer ?
#
loop_
_entity_poly.entity_id
_entity_poly.type
_entity_poly.pdbx_seq_one_letter_code
_entity_poly.pdbx_strand_id
1 'polypeptide(L)'
;MAKIAAILYPPGTDIDALLAGVARGISSTGAHVGGAVQARDVAGKNGLALIDLASGAVRSISQNLGPLSTSCKLDTSIMADIAGALERQIDAGLDLLVLSRFGIREIEGGGFRSLFGRAMLAETPLLTGVRVEHAEAWAAFHGGLGIDLPPDESQVLAWAKD
;
A
#
# COMPACT_ATOMS: atom_id res chain seq x y z
N MET A 1 19.89 7.22 -1.45
CA MET A 1 19.45 5.92 -1.95
C MET A 1 18.07 5.61 -1.40
N ALA A 2 17.13 5.24 -2.24
CA ALA A 2 15.77 4.97 -1.80
C ALA A 2 15.72 3.74 -0.89
N LYS A 3 15.04 3.86 0.24
CA LYS A 3 14.84 2.78 1.19
C LYS A 3 13.51 2.09 0.85
N ILE A 4 13.59 0.90 0.26
CA ILE A 4 12.42 0.19 -0.26
C ILE A 4 12.39 -1.22 0.29
N ALA A 5 11.26 -1.65 0.84
CA ALA A 5 11.07 -3.02 1.29
C ALA A 5 9.69 -3.54 0.94
N ALA A 6 9.62 -4.82 0.67
CA ALA A 6 8.37 -5.54 0.53
C ALA A 6 8.29 -6.65 1.56
N ILE A 7 7.14 -6.77 2.20
CA ILE A 7 6.84 -7.94 3.02
C ILE A 7 6.36 -9.02 2.05
N LEU A 8 7.14 -10.07 1.88
CA LEU A 8 6.72 -11.24 1.10
C LEU A 8 5.83 -12.11 1.98
N TYR A 9 4.61 -12.37 1.54
CA TYR A 9 3.66 -13.09 2.38
C TYR A 9 2.94 -14.20 1.62
N PRO A 10 2.71 -15.35 2.28
CA PRO A 10 1.92 -16.43 1.71
C PRO A 10 0.42 -16.18 1.87
N PRO A 11 -0.44 -16.96 1.19
CA PRO A 11 -1.88 -16.93 1.43
C PRO A 11 -2.21 -17.12 2.91
N GLY A 12 -3.26 -16.45 3.39
CA GLY A 12 -3.68 -16.52 4.78
C GLY A 12 -3.08 -15.46 5.69
N THR A 13 -2.10 -14.70 5.21
CA THR A 13 -1.53 -13.57 5.96
C THR A 13 -2.46 -12.36 5.85
N ASP A 14 -2.80 -11.74 6.98
CA ASP A 14 -3.51 -10.47 6.99
C ASP A 14 -2.47 -9.34 6.81
N ILE A 15 -2.10 -9.12 5.56
CA ILE A 15 -1.06 -8.15 5.21
C ILE A 15 -1.50 -6.71 5.54
N ASP A 16 -2.76 -6.41 5.37
CA ASP A 16 -3.27 -5.06 5.61
C ASP A 16 -3.19 -4.70 7.10
N ALA A 17 -3.55 -5.63 7.98
CA ALA A 17 -3.42 -5.44 9.42
C ALA A 17 -1.96 -5.29 9.83
N LEU A 18 -1.07 -6.08 9.24
CA LEU A 18 0.37 -6.00 9.51
C LEU A 18 0.93 -4.64 9.09
N LEU A 19 0.62 -4.19 7.88
CA LEU A 19 1.06 -2.89 7.37
C LEU A 19 0.51 -1.74 8.21
N ALA A 20 -0.77 -1.80 8.58
CA ALA A 20 -1.40 -0.79 9.44
C ALA A 20 -0.74 -0.75 10.82
N GLY A 21 -0.39 -1.91 11.39
CA GLY A 21 0.31 -1.98 12.67
C GLY A 21 1.70 -1.36 12.61
N VAL A 22 2.45 -1.62 11.57
CA VAL A 22 3.76 -1.00 11.34
C VAL A 22 3.62 0.51 11.19
N ALA A 23 2.66 0.96 10.40
CA ALA A 23 2.40 2.40 10.20
C ALA A 23 2.11 3.11 11.53
N ARG A 24 1.25 2.52 12.38
CA ARG A 24 0.97 3.06 13.72
C ARG A 24 2.22 3.12 14.58
N GLY A 25 3.01 2.06 14.56
CA GLY A 25 4.26 1.99 15.35
C GLY A 25 5.25 3.07 14.97
N ILE A 26 5.40 3.34 13.68
CA ILE A 26 6.32 4.38 13.19
C ILE A 26 5.73 5.76 13.43
N SER A 27 4.43 5.94 13.18
CA SER A 27 3.75 7.23 13.44
C SER A 27 3.83 7.64 14.91
N SER A 28 3.79 6.67 15.82
CA SER A 28 3.89 6.95 17.27
C SER A 28 5.23 7.53 17.70
N THR A 29 6.26 7.42 16.85
CA THR A 29 7.58 8.03 17.12
C THR A 29 7.63 9.51 16.71
N GLY A 30 6.55 10.06 16.17
CA GLY A 30 6.50 11.42 15.64
C GLY A 30 6.82 11.51 14.16
N ALA A 31 7.12 10.41 13.50
CA ALA A 31 7.41 10.37 12.07
C ALA A 31 6.15 10.62 11.23
N HIS A 32 6.34 11.24 10.07
CA HIS A 32 5.26 11.48 9.11
C HIS A 32 5.08 10.24 8.23
N VAL A 33 4.03 9.49 8.49
CA VAL A 33 3.68 8.29 7.74
C VAL A 33 2.46 8.58 6.88
N GLY A 34 2.56 8.29 5.59
CA GLY A 34 1.44 8.41 4.67
C GLY A 34 1.23 7.11 3.91
N GLY A 35 0.25 7.13 3.02
CA GLY A 35 -0.08 5.97 2.21
C GLY A 35 -1.47 5.48 2.46
N ALA A 36 -1.74 4.26 1.99
CA ALA A 36 -3.06 3.66 2.09
C ALA A 36 -2.95 2.15 2.24
N VAL A 37 -3.78 1.58 3.10
CA VAL A 37 -3.94 0.13 3.21
C VAL A 37 -5.38 -0.25 2.91
N GLN A 38 -5.59 -1.45 2.39
CA GLN A 38 -6.93 -1.94 2.11
C GLN A 38 -7.65 -2.34 3.40
N ALA A 39 -8.97 -2.16 3.37
CA ALA A 39 -9.86 -2.64 4.42
C ALA A 39 -11.13 -3.11 3.76
N ARG A 40 -11.91 -3.90 4.47
CA ARG A 40 -13.24 -4.25 4.00
C ARG A 40 -14.17 -3.06 4.21
N ASP A 41 -15.00 -2.78 3.21
CA ASP A 41 -16.02 -1.76 3.32
C ASP A 41 -17.10 -2.24 4.28
N VAL A 42 -17.26 -1.52 5.39
CA VAL A 42 -18.21 -1.89 6.45
C VAL A 42 -19.66 -1.74 5.99
N ALA A 43 -19.90 -0.90 4.99
CA ALA A 43 -21.23 -0.61 4.47
C ALA A 43 -21.63 -1.54 3.31
N GLY A 44 -20.68 -2.25 2.71
CA GLY A 44 -20.91 -3.12 1.57
C GLY A 44 -20.59 -4.57 1.84
N LYS A 45 -21.43 -5.49 1.35
CA LYS A 45 -21.26 -6.92 1.63
C LYS A 45 -20.02 -7.56 1.01
N ASN A 46 -19.43 -6.98 -0.04
CA ASN A 46 -18.21 -7.44 -0.69
C ASN A 46 -17.37 -6.26 -1.14
N GLY A 47 -17.53 -5.12 -0.48
CA GLY A 47 -16.86 -3.90 -0.83
C GLY A 47 -15.42 -3.84 -0.36
N LEU A 48 -14.62 -3.10 -1.10
CA LEU A 48 -13.26 -2.77 -0.72
C LEU A 48 -13.19 -1.29 -0.35
N ALA A 49 -12.36 -0.98 0.63
CA ALA A 49 -12.08 0.38 1.04
C ALA A 49 -10.59 0.56 1.19
N LEU A 50 -10.13 1.80 1.17
CA LEU A 50 -8.78 2.18 1.52
C LEU A 50 -8.81 3.08 2.75
N ILE A 51 -7.87 2.83 3.64
CA ILE A 51 -7.63 3.68 4.81
C ILE A 51 -6.45 4.58 4.49
N ASP A 52 -6.67 5.89 4.51
CA ASP A 52 -5.58 6.87 4.42
C ASP A 52 -4.82 6.88 5.74
N LEU A 53 -3.57 6.48 5.71
CA LEU A 53 -2.76 6.34 6.93
C LEU A 53 -2.40 7.68 7.57
N ALA A 54 -2.35 8.76 6.80
CA ALA A 54 -2.06 10.10 7.33
C ALA A 54 -3.22 10.66 8.15
N SER A 55 -4.46 10.44 7.72
CA SER A 55 -5.67 11.02 8.34
C SER A 55 -6.53 10.00 9.08
N GLY A 56 -6.39 8.71 8.77
CA GLY A 56 -7.27 7.66 9.26
C GLY A 56 -8.61 7.59 8.52
N ALA A 57 -8.82 8.41 7.50
CA ALA A 57 -10.06 8.41 6.73
C ALA A 57 -10.22 7.13 5.93
N VAL A 58 -11.44 6.61 5.89
CA VAL A 58 -11.77 5.39 5.14
C VAL A 58 -12.61 5.79 3.93
N ARG A 59 -12.20 5.34 2.74
CA ARG A 59 -12.96 5.58 1.52
C ARG A 59 -13.29 4.27 0.84
N SER A 60 -14.56 4.06 0.51
CA SER A 60 -14.98 2.94 -0.32
C SER A 60 -14.45 3.13 -1.74
N ILE A 61 -13.85 2.08 -2.29
CA ILE A 61 -13.31 2.07 -3.65
C ILE A 61 -14.08 1.11 -4.55
N SER A 62 -15.14 0.49 -4.03
CA SER A 62 -15.97 -0.42 -4.81
C SER A 62 -17.03 0.36 -5.59
N GLN A 63 -17.17 0.00 -6.86
CA GLN A 63 -18.24 0.54 -7.68
C GLN A 63 -19.55 -0.16 -7.36
N ASN A 64 -20.60 0.61 -7.07
CA ASN A 64 -21.93 0.07 -6.85
C ASN A 64 -22.61 -0.16 -8.21
N LEU A 65 -22.71 -1.42 -8.63
CA LEU A 65 -23.33 -1.84 -9.87
C LEU A 65 -24.80 -2.25 -9.70
N GLY A 66 -25.40 -2.02 -8.51
CA GLY A 66 -26.77 -2.35 -8.21
C GLY A 66 -26.91 -3.68 -7.46
N PRO A 67 -28.14 -3.98 -6.95
CA PRO A 67 -28.35 -5.11 -6.04
C PRO A 67 -28.23 -6.49 -6.70
N LEU A 68 -28.27 -6.54 -8.03
CA LEU A 68 -28.16 -7.80 -8.78
C LEU A 68 -26.74 -8.10 -9.25
N SER A 69 -25.81 -7.18 -9.03
CA SER A 69 -24.42 -7.38 -9.43
C SER A 69 -23.70 -8.28 -8.43
N THR A 70 -23.07 -9.34 -8.91
CA THR A 70 -22.21 -10.22 -8.11
C THR A 70 -20.73 -9.86 -8.24
N SER A 71 -20.40 -8.96 -9.15
CA SER A 71 -19.00 -8.56 -9.38
C SER A 71 -18.68 -7.27 -8.63
N CYS A 72 -17.55 -7.29 -7.89
CA CYS A 72 -16.99 -6.11 -7.25
C CYS A 72 -16.03 -5.46 -8.23
N LYS A 73 -16.36 -4.26 -8.73
CA LYS A 73 -15.47 -3.47 -9.57
C LYS A 73 -14.95 -2.28 -8.78
N LEU A 74 -13.69 -1.96 -9.00
CA LEU A 74 -13.09 -0.77 -8.42
C LEU A 74 -13.57 0.48 -9.15
N ASP A 75 -13.87 1.52 -8.40
CA ASP A 75 -14.19 2.82 -8.96
C ASP A 75 -12.88 3.53 -9.34
N THR A 76 -12.62 3.63 -10.63
CA THR A 76 -11.38 4.21 -11.15
C THR A 76 -11.26 5.71 -10.86
N SER A 77 -12.38 6.40 -10.75
CA SER A 77 -12.42 7.82 -10.42
C SER A 77 -11.97 8.07 -8.98
N ILE A 78 -12.49 7.27 -8.04
CA ILE A 78 -12.10 7.34 -6.63
C ILE A 78 -10.62 6.94 -6.47
N MET A 79 -10.19 5.91 -7.17
CA MET A 79 -8.78 5.49 -7.15
C MET A 79 -7.86 6.60 -7.64
N ALA A 80 -8.24 7.33 -8.69
CA ALA A 80 -7.47 8.46 -9.19
C ALA A 80 -7.39 9.61 -8.17
N ASP A 81 -8.49 9.90 -7.48
CA ASP A 81 -8.51 10.92 -6.42
C ASP A 81 -7.58 10.55 -5.27
N ILE A 82 -7.61 9.29 -4.85
CA ILE A 82 -6.73 8.79 -3.80
C ILE A 82 -5.27 8.87 -4.23
N ALA A 83 -4.97 8.45 -5.46
CA ALA A 83 -3.62 8.53 -6.02
C ALA A 83 -3.10 9.97 -6.04
N GLY A 84 -3.93 10.93 -6.44
CA GLY A 84 -3.57 12.35 -6.42
C GLY A 84 -3.27 12.86 -5.02
N ALA A 85 -4.06 12.45 -4.02
CA ALA A 85 -3.81 12.82 -2.63
C ALA A 85 -2.49 12.23 -2.11
N LEU A 86 -2.20 10.98 -2.47
CA LEU A 86 -0.95 10.33 -2.08
C LEU A 86 0.27 10.97 -2.76
N GLU A 87 0.13 11.38 -4.00
CA GLU A 87 1.20 12.13 -4.69
C GLU A 87 1.53 13.42 -3.94
N ARG A 88 0.52 14.15 -3.49
CA ARG A 88 0.73 15.36 -2.70
C ARG A 88 1.42 15.08 -1.36
N GLN A 89 1.09 13.96 -0.73
CA GLN A 89 1.76 13.53 0.50
C GLN A 89 3.25 13.25 0.25
N ILE A 90 3.57 12.55 -0.84
CA ILE A 90 4.96 12.28 -1.23
C ILE A 90 5.70 13.58 -1.48
N ASP A 91 5.11 14.51 -2.22
CA ASP A 91 5.73 15.78 -2.56
C ASP A 91 5.94 16.68 -1.34
N ALA A 92 5.06 16.59 -0.34
CA ALA A 92 5.19 17.34 0.91
C ALA A 92 6.27 16.76 1.84
N GLY A 93 6.71 15.55 1.59
CA GLY A 93 7.73 14.87 2.37
C GLY A 93 7.15 13.91 3.38
N LEU A 94 7.54 12.65 3.27
CA LEU A 94 7.15 11.59 4.21
C LEU A 94 8.40 10.91 4.74
N ASP A 95 8.32 10.46 6.00
CA ASP A 95 9.35 9.60 6.58
C ASP A 95 9.14 8.15 6.18
N LEU A 96 7.89 7.77 5.86
CA LEU A 96 7.55 6.44 5.36
C LEU A 96 6.26 6.51 4.56
N LEU A 97 6.28 5.92 3.37
CA LEU A 97 5.08 5.67 2.56
C LEU A 97 4.75 4.18 2.65
N VAL A 98 3.51 3.86 3.02
CA VAL A 98 3.03 2.48 3.06
C VAL A 98 1.92 2.32 2.04
N LEU A 99 2.12 1.39 1.10
CA LEU A 99 1.10 1.03 0.11
C LEU A 99 0.77 -0.45 0.28
N SER A 100 -0.52 -0.79 0.31
CA SER A 100 -0.95 -2.10 0.79
C SER A 100 -0.44 -3.27 -0.03
N ARG A 101 -0.34 -3.12 -1.35
CA ARG A 101 0.26 -4.21 -2.14
C ARG A 101 0.72 -3.75 -3.51
N PHE A 102 1.81 -4.37 -3.92
CA PHE A 102 2.21 -4.43 -5.31
C PHE A 102 1.68 -5.77 -5.84
N GLY A 103 0.55 -5.72 -6.51
CA GLY A 103 -0.18 -6.91 -6.95
C GLY A 103 -0.34 -6.95 -8.46
N ILE A 104 -1.27 -7.78 -8.92
CA ILE A 104 -1.47 -8.01 -10.36
C ILE A 104 -1.76 -6.72 -11.14
N ARG A 105 -2.48 -5.77 -10.55
CA ARG A 105 -2.78 -4.49 -11.21
C ARG A 105 -1.52 -3.69 -11.49
N GLU A 106 -0.64 -3.63 -10.49
CA GLU A 106 0.64 -2.92 -10.60
C GLU A 106 1.58 -3.63 -11.58
N ILE A 107 1.58 -4.94 -11.58
CA ILE A 107 2.36 -5.75 -12.54
C ILE A 107 1.90 -5.45 -13.97
N GLU A 108 0.60 -5.31 -14.19
CA GLU A 108 0.02 -5.01 -15.50
C GLU A 108 0.10 -3.54 -15.90
N GLY A 109 0.66 -2.70 -15.06
CA GLY A 109 0.88 -1.28 -15.37
C GLY A 109 -0.16 -0.31 -14.83
N GLY A 110 -1.13 -0.81 -14.06
CA GLY A 110 -2.20 0.00 -13.48
C GLY A 110 -2.09 0.15 -11.96
N GLY A 111 -3.23 0.30 -11.30
CA GLY A 111 -3.30 0.46 -9.87
C GLY A 111 -2.48 1.64 -9.38
N PHE A 112 -1.69 1.43 -8.35
CA PHE A 112 -0.80 2.45 -7.79
C PHE A 112 0.64 2.38 -8.31
N ARG A 113 0.87 1.71 -9.43
CA ARG A 113 2.22 1.57 -9.99
C ARG A 113 2.96 2.90 -10.12
N SER A 114 2.28 3.94 -10.57
CA SER A 114 2.89 5.27 -10.73
C SER A 114 3.31 5.87 -9.39
N LEU A 115 2.59 5.59 -8.30
CA LEU A 115 2.97 6.04 -6.96
C LEU A 115 4.25 5.35 -6.48
N PHE A 116 4.39 4.05 -6.75
CA PHE A 116 5.62 3.33 -6.46
C PHE A 116 6.81 4.00 -7.16
N GLY A 117 6.67 4.27 -8.45
CA GLY A 117 7.72 4.94 -9.23
C GLY A 117 8.03 6.35 -8.71
N ARG A 118 7.00 7.11 -8.37
CA ARG A 118 7.17 8.46 -7.83
C ARG A 118 7.90 8.47 -6.49
N ALA A 119 7.55 7.55 -5.60
CA ALA A 119 8.22 7.42 -4.31
C ALA A 119 9.70 7.05 -4.49
N MET A 120 10.00 6.17 -5.43
CA MET A 120 11.38 5.79 -5.73
C MET A 120 12.18 6.97 -6.26
N LEU A 121 11.62 7.77 -7.16
CA LEU A 121 12.27 8.97 -7.69
C LEU A 121 12.47 10.05 -6.62
N ALA A 122 11.51 10.18 -5.71
CA ALA A 122 11.59 11.15 -4.61
C ALA A 122 12.45 10.66 -3.44
N GLU A 123 12.95 9.43 -3.53
CA GLU A 123 13.73 8.77 -2.46
C GLU A 123 12.95 8.68 -1.14
N THR A 124 11.62 8.62 -1.23
CA THR A 124 10.76 8.42 -0.07
C THR A 124 10.84 6.96 0.39
N PRO A 125 11.11 6.71 1.67
CA PRO A 125 11.09 5.33 2.18
C PRO A 125 9.75 4.68 1.93
N LEU A 126 9.75 3.47 1.38
CA LEU A 126 8.57 2.79 0.87
C LEU A 126 8.47 1.37 1.43
N LEU A 127 7.32 1.05 2.00
CA LEU A 127 6.98 -0.28 2.47
C LEU A 127 5.71 -0.76 1.77
N THR A 128 5.73 -1.97 1.26
CA THR A 128 4.55 -2.58 0.64
C THR A 128 4.46 -4.06 0.99
N GLY A 129 3.35 -4.68 0.62
CA GLY A 129 3.18 -6.12 0.68
C GLY A 129 3.20 -6.73 -0.72
N VAL A 130 3.84 -7.87 -0.87
CA VAL A 130 3.93 -8.60 -2.14
C VAL A 130 3.66 -10.07 -1.86
N ARG A 131 2.69 -10.66 -2.54
CA ARG A 131 2.46 -12.09 -2.47
C ARG A 131 3.69 -12.82 -2.97
N VAL A 132 4.01 -13.96 -2.35
CA VAL A 132 5.20 -14.74 -2.73
C VAL A 132 5.21 -15.10 -4.23
N GLU A 133 4.04 -15.32 -4.82
CA GLU A 133 3.91 -15.63 -6.25
C GLU A 133 4.26 -14.44 -7.17
N HIS A 134 4.28 -13.22 -6.65
CA HIS A 134 4.62 -12.00 -7.39
C HIS A 134 6.03 -11.47 -7.08
N ALA A 135 6.83 -12.23 -6.35
CA ALA A 135 8.15 -11.79 -5.92
C ALA A 135 9.08 -11.45 -7.09
N GLU A 136 9.03 -12.25 -8.17
CA GLU A 136 9.87 -12.01 -9.35
C GLU A 136 9.47 -10.72 -10.07
N ALA A 137 8.16 -10.48 -10.22
CA ALA A 137 7.66 -9.26 -10.87
C ALA A 137 8.02 -8.02 -10.05
N TRP A 138 7.94 -8.12 -8.72
CA TRP A 138 8.36 -7.05 -7.83
C TRP A 138 9.86 -6.76 -7.95
N ALA A 139 10.69 -7.81 -7.96
CA ALA A 139 12.13 -7.67 -8.11
C ALA A 139 12.50 -7.01 -9.45
N ALA A 140 11.82 -7.40 -10.53
CA ALA A 140 12.02 -6.77 -11.84
C ALA A 140 11.63 -5.29 -11.82
N PHE A 141 10.58 -4.94 -11.09
CA PHE A 141 10.11 -3.56 -11.00
C PHE A 141 11.12 -2.66 -10.27
N HIS A 142 11.61 -3.08 -9.10
CA HIS A 142 12.53 -2.23 -8.33
C HIS A 142 13.99 -2.32 -8.77
N GLY A 143 14.32 -3.30 -9.60
CA GLY A 143 15.65 -3.37 -10.23
C GLY A 143 16.82 -3.50 -9.26
N GLY A 144 16.65 -4.18 -8.14
CA GLY A 144 17.69 -4.37 -7.12
C GLY A 144 17.70 -3.30 -6.04
N LEU A 145 16.80 -2.32 -6.09
CA LEU A 145 16.73 -1.25 -5.08
C LEU A 145 16.02 -1.66 -3.79
N GLY A 146 15.19 -2.71 -3.83
CA GLY A 146 14.38 -3.13 -2.71
C GLY A 146 14.94 -4.35 -1.98
N ILE A 147 14.48 -4.56 -0.77
CA ILE A 147 14.75 -5.76 0.02
C ILE A 147 13.44 -6.47 0.36
N ASP A 148 13.53 -7.75 0.63
CA ASP A 148 12.40 -8.57 1.02
C ASP A 148 12.43 -8.80 2.53
N LEU A 149 11.28 -8.67 3.17
CA LEU A 149 11.12 -8.88 4.60
C LEU A 149 10.09 -9.99 4.86
N PRO A 150 10.27 -10.77 5.93
CA PRO A 150 9.24 -11.75 6.31
C PRO A 150 8.02 -11.04 6.93
N PRO A 151 6.86 -11.71 6.99
CA PRO A 151 5.66 -11.13 7.61
C PRO A 151 5.72 -11.17 9.14
N ASP A 152 6.69 -10.47 9.68
CA ASP A 152 6.98 -10.38 11.13
C ASP A 152 7.04 -8.90 11.49
N GLU A 153 6.06 -8.43 12.26
CA GLU A 153 5.91 -7.01 12.60
C GLU A 153 7.17 -6.44 13.26
N SER A 154 7.80 -7.16 14.16
CA SER A 154 9.00 -6.66 14.85
C SER A 154 10.18 -6.45 13.90
N GLN A 155 10.37 -7.35 12.94
CA GLN A 155 11.43 -7.22 11.94
C GLN A 155 11.14 -6.06 10.99
N VAL A 156 9.89 -5.89 10.57
CA VAL A 156 9.50 -4.79 9.70
C VAL A 156 9.65 -3.45 10.42
N LEU A 157 9.23 -3.37 11.68
CA LEU A 157 9.42 -2.16 12.50
C LEU A 157 10.91 -1.82 12.65
N ALA A 158 11.75 -2.82 12.88
CA ALA A 158 13.19 -2.60 12.99
C ALA A 158 13.77 -2.02 11.70
N TRP A 159 13.35 -2.56 10.55
CA TRP A 159 13.75 -2.00 9.25
C TRP A 159 13.28 -0.55 9.09
N ALA A 160 12.03 -0.27 9.45
CA ALA A 160 11.43 1.05 9.26
C ALA A 160 12.06 2.13 10.15
N LYS A 161 12.54 1.73 11.34
CA LYS A 161 13.19 2.64 12.30
C LYS A 161 14.67 2.91 12.00
N ASP A 162 15.26 2.07 11.19
CA ASP A 162 16.70 2.13 10.89
C ASP A 162 17.11 3.34 10.02
#